data_d60f53e6d2fc733584f25eea48db4f8a
#
_entry.id   d60f53e6d2fc733584f25eea48db4f8a
#
_cell.length_a   1.000
_cell.length_b   1.000
_cell.length_c   1.000
_cell.angle_alpha   90.00
_cell.angle_beta   90.00
_cell.angle_gamma   90.00
#
_symmetry.space_group_name_H-M   'P 1'
#
loop_
_entity.id
_entity.type
_entity.pdbx_description
1 polymer ?
#
loop_
_entity_poly.entity_id
_entity_poly.type
_entity_poly.pdbx_seq_one_letter_code
_entity_poly.pdbx_strand_id
1 'polypeptide(L)'
;MKNRLKKLNIFFIVLCIIISSIIPTAAFAASEDDLRSSVVSIASDEVGYTGTSSYSKYGDWYGYQGGWCTTFVLWCFNKAGKQNGVTLNGVIIPRGGNCSSMISWFKDKGRYYSPSKYTPKSGDLIFFDWTGSGTADHVGIVNYTSGTTVYTIEGNCSGKVKAREYTKKGSKPYNNISSIIGYASPKFSSVSGSSAGKTTTKKHTTTKKAKTTKKATVSKRVTTKKATASKSTTKKAATKKETTKAT
;
A
#
# COMPACT_ATOMS: atom_id res chain seq x y z
N MET A 1 -4.07 31.30 -63.49
CA MET A 1 -3.09 30.35 -62.95
C MET A 1 -2.81 30.52 -61.48
N LYS A 2 -2.59 31.69 -60.92
CA LYS A 2 -2.27 31.96 -59.50
C LYS A 2 -3.28 31.36 -58.49
N ASN A 3 -4.59 31.36 -58.79
CA ASN A 3 -5.62 30.85 -57.85
C ASN A 3 -5.68 29.29 -57.78
N ARG A 4 -5.26 28.58 -58.84
CA ARG A 4 -5.20 27.12 -58.85
C ARG A 4 -4.01 26.63 -58.03
N LEU A 5 -2.86 27.32 -58.08
CA LEU A 5 -1.70 26.98 -57.25
C LEU A 5 -1.96 27.19 -55.75
N LYS A 6 -2.67 28.28 -55.38
CA LYS A 6 -3.04 28.53 -53.97
C LYS A 6 -3.97 27.45 -53.43
N LYS A 7 -4.98 27.01 -54.18
CA LYS A 7 -5.88 25.92 -53.80
C LYS A 7 -5.16 24.57 -53.65
N LEU A 8 -4.21 24.30 -54.55
CA LEU A 8 -3.39 23.08 -54.53
C LEU A 8 -2.49 23.04 -53.27
N ASN A 9 -1.82 24.16 -52.93
CA ASN A 9 -1.00 24.25 -51.71
C ASN A 9 -1.83 24.09 -50.43
N ILE A 10 -3.03 24.67 -50.34
CA ILE A 10 -3.89 24.52 -49.17
C ILE A 10 -4.34 23.06 -49.05
N PHE A 11 -4.68 22.39 -50.13
CA PHE A 11 -5.06 20.97 -50.11
C PHE A 11 -3.92 20.06 -49.64
N PHE A 12 -2.68 20.31 -50.08
CA PHE A 12 -1.48 19.56 -49.61
C PHE A 12 -1.21 19.83 -48.14
N ILE A 13 -1.35 21.06 -47.63
CA ILE A 13 -1.15 21.39 -46.23
C ILE A 13 -2.22 20.70 -45.34
N VAL A 14 -3.48 20.71 -45.76
CA VAL A 14 -4.56 20.03 -45.06
C VAL A 14 -4.38 18.51 -45.06
N LEU A 15 -3.94 17.94 -46.20
CA LEU A 15 -3.65 16.50 -46.30
C LEU A 15 -2.46 16.09 -45.43
N CYS A 16 -1.41 16.90 -45.30
CA CYS A 16 -0.28 16.66 -44.42
C CYS A 16 -0.69 16.74 -42.93
N ILE A 17 -1.62 17.64 -42.55
CA ILE A 17 -2.12 17.76 -41.18
C ILE A 17 -2.98 16.53 -40.80
N ILE A 18 -3.77 16.01 -41.75
CA ILE A 18 -4.61 14.82 -41.52
C ILE A 18 -3.73 13.55 -41.41
N ILE A 19 -2.64 13.44 -42.14
CA ILE A 19 -1.74 12.28 -42.08
C ILE A 19 -0.92 12.28 -40.78
N SER A 20 -0.58 13.47 -40.23
CA SER A 20 0.16 13.57 -38.96
C SER A 20 -0.66 13.17 -37.69
N SER A 21 -1.97 13.05 -37.81
CA SER A 21 -2.84 12.68 -36.66
C SER A 21 -3.12 11.18 -36.57
N ILE A 22 -2.61 10.35 -37.48
CA ILE A 22 -2.75 8.88 -37.43
C ILE A 22 -1.37 8.27 -37.18
N ILE A 23 -0.66 8.72 -36.14
CA ILE A 23 0.38 7.88 -35.56
C ILE A 23 -0.36 6.98 -34.61
N PRO A 24 -0.49 5.66 -34.85
CA PRO A 24 -0.98 4.78 -33.82
C PRO A 24 0.00 4.90 -32.66
N THR A 25 -0.43 5.51 -31.56
CA THR A 25 0.28 5.35 -30.29
C THR A 25 0.21 3.87 -30.00
N ALA A 26 1.29 3.15 -30.35
CA ALA A 26 1.43 1.77 -29.91
C ALA A 26 1.28 1.82 -28.38
N ALA A 27 0.14 1.36 -27.88
CA ALA A 27 -0.08 1.20 -26.47
C ALA A 27 0.95 0.16 -26.01
N PHE A 28 2.09 0.63 -25.52
CA PHE A 28 3.07 -0.26 -24.90
C PHE A 28 2.38 -0.89 -23.71
N ALA A 29 2.24 -2.21 -23.75
CA ALA A 29 1.74 -2.94 -22.61
C ALA A 29 2.65 -2.66 -21.41
N ALA A 30 2.06 -2.37 -20.26
CA ALA A 30 2.81 -2.03 -19.04
C ALA A 30 3.80 -3.13 -18.67
N SER A 31 5.00 -2.77 -18.27
CA SER A 31 6.02 -3.70 -17.79
C SER A 31 5.63 -4.25 -16.40
N GLU A 32 6.30 -5.29 -15.92
CA GLU A 32 6.15 -5.77 -14.56
C GLU A 32 6.40 -4.65 -13.53
N ASP A 33 7.45 -3.85 -13.74
CA ASP A 33 7.81 -2.76 -12.83
C ASP A 33 6.78 -1.62 -12.85
N ASP A 34 6.19 -1.32 -14.01
CA ASP A 34 5.11 -0.34 -14.11
C ASP A 34 3.86 -0.79 -13.34
N LEU A 35 3.49 -2.07 -13.46
CA LEU A 35 2.35 -2.63 -12.75
C LEU A 35 2.57 -2.67 -11.22
N ARG A 36 3.75 -3.07 -10.77
CA ARG A 36 4.14 -3.04 -9.35
C ARG A 36 4.09 -1.61 -8.81
N SER A 37 4.70 -0.68 -9.53
CA SER A 37 4.71 0.74 -9.18
C SER A 37 3.31 1.34 -9.14
N SER A 38 2.44 0.97 -10.08
CA SER A 38 1.04 1.43 -10.09
C SER A 38 0.27 0.95 -8.86
N VAL A 39 0.42 -0.33 -8.47
CA VAL A 39 -0.24 -0.86 -7.26
C VAL A 39 0.20 -0.09 -6.02
N VAL A 40 1.52 0.14 -5.88
CA VAL A 40 2.08 0.83 -4.72
C VAL A 40 1.72 2.31 -4.71
N SER A 41 1.76 2.98 -5.86
CA SER A 41 1.35 4.40 -5.96
C SER A 41 -0.11 4.58 -5.53
N ILE A 42 -1.02 3.75 -6.05
CA ILE A 42 -2.44 3.78 -5.68
C ILE A 42 -2.63 3.55 -4.18
N ALA A 43 -1.90 2.58 -3.60
CA ALA A 43 -1.98 2.32 -2.17
C ALA A 43 -1.44 3.51 -1.35
N SER A 44 -0.36 4.15 -1.81
CA SER A 44 0.27 5.32 -1.16
C SER A 44 -0.64 6.54 -1.17
N ASP A 45 -1.37 6.77 -2.25
CA ASP A 45 -2.31 7.89 -2.38
C ASP A 45 -3.50 7.75 -1.40
N GLU A 46 -3.75 6.55 -0.91
CA GLU A 46 -4.80 6.26 0.08
C GLU A 46 -4.35 6.44 1.54
N VAL A 47 -3.06 6.65 1.80
CA VAL A 47 -2.55 6.83 3.17
C VAL A 47 -3.22 8.02 3.84
N GLY A 48 -3.78 7.78 5.04
CA GLY A 48 -4.56 8.77 5.78
C GLY A 48 -6.08 8.61 5.62
N TYR A 49 -6.56 7.82 4.64
CA TYR A 49 -7.97 7.49 4.59
C TYR A 49 -8.45 6.92 5.93
N THR A 50 -9.61 7.40 6.39
CA THR A 50 -10.23 6.96 7.64
C THR A 50 -11.63 6.42 7.35
N GLY A 51 -11.85 5.16 7.72
CA GLY A 51 -13.15 4.52 7.83
C GLY A 51 -13.43 4.15 9.29
N THR A 52 -14.07 3.02 9.51
CA THR A 52 -14.16 2.37 10.81
C THR A 52 -13.50 0.98 10.74
N SER A 53 -13.48 0.22 11.82
CA SER A 53 -12.96 -1.16 11.79
C SER A 53 -13.76 -2.08 10.87
N SER A 54 -15.02 -1.74 10.58
CA SER A 54 -15.96 -2.56 9.81
C SER A 54 -16.59 -1.87 8.60
N TYR A 55 -16.27 -0.59 8.34
CA TYR A 55 -16.81 0.17 7.21
C TYR A 55 -15.74 0.94 6.47
N SER A 56 -15.72 0.84 5.13
CA SER A 56 -14.83 1.61 4.26
C SER A 56 -15.37 1.71 2.83
N LYS A 57 -14.87 2.71 2.07
CA LYS A 57 -15.13 2.81 0.62
C LYS A 57 -14.65 1.58 -0.17
N TYR A 58 -13.66 0.85 0.34
CA TYR A 58 -13.16 -0.38 -0.29
C TYR A 58 -14.11 -1.55 -0.08
N GLY A 59 -14.75 -1.59 1.10
CA GLY A 59 -15.84 -2.53 1.39
C GLY A 59 -17.07 -2.24 0.53
N ASP A 60 -17.47 -0.96 0.41
CA ASP A 60 -18.56 -0.53 -0.48
C ASP A 60 -18.29 -0.93 -1.94
N TRP A 61 -17.10 -0.66 -2.45
CA TRP A 61 -16.70 -1.05 -3.79
C TRP A 61 -16.78 -2.57 -4.01
N TYR A 62 -16.43 -3.35 -2.98
CA TYR A 62 -16.42 -4.82 -3.06
C TYR A 62 -17.80 -5.44 -2.80
N GLY A 63 -18.74 -4.69 -2.21
CA GLY A 63 -20.05 -5.18 -1.77
C GLY A 63 -20.02 -5.97 -0.46
N TYR A 64 -19.04 -5.68 0.42
CA TYR A 64 -18.89 -6.31 1.74
C TYR A 64 -18.43 -5.31 2.79
N GLN A 65 -19.15 -5.26 3.90
CA GLN A 65 -18.76 -4.50 5.08
C GLN A 65 -18.26 -5.45 6.17
N GLY A 66 -17.17 -5.07 6.85
CA GLY A 66 -16.45 -5.87 7.81
C GLY A 66 -14.99 -5.46 7.85
N GLY A 67 -14.10 -6.37 8.26
CA GLY A 67 -12.66 -6.15 8.20
C GLY A 67 -12.21 -5.94 6.74
N TRP A 68 -11.64 -4.77 6.43
CA TRP A 68 -11.41 -4.34 5.05
C TRP A 68 -9.93 -4.30 4.61
N CYS A 69 -9.04 -5.00 5.30
CA CYS A 69 -7.64 -5.11 4.86
C CYS A 69 -7.52 -5.83 3.49
N THR A 70 -8.28 -6.90 3.28
CA THR A 70 -8.29 -7.63 2.00
C THR A 70 -8.96 -6.85 0.89
N THR A 71 -10.10 -6.18 1.16
CA THR A 71 -10.80 -5.39 0.14
C THR A 71 -9.99 -4.16 -0.28
N PHE A 72 -9.20 -3.57 0.63
CA PHE A 72 -8.23 -2.53 0.29
C PHE A 72 -7.19 -3.03 -0.72
N VAL A 73 -6.56 -4.18 -0.45
CA VAL A 73 -5.60 -4.80 -1.37
C VAL A 73 -6.24 -5.05 -2.73
N LEU A 74 -7.41 -5.71 -2.76
CA LEU A 74 -8.14 -6.01 -3.99
C LEU A 74 -8.49 -4.75 -4.79
N TRP A 75 -8.87 -3.68 -4.10
CA TRP A 75 -9.19 -2.39 -4.71
C TRP A 75 -7.96 -1.75 -5.36
N CYS A 76 -6.80 -1.73 -4.67
CA CYS A 76 -5.56 -1.19 -5.22
C CYS A 76 -5.15 -1.93 -6.50
N PHE A 77 -5.18 -3.27 -6.49
CA PHE A 77 -4.87 -4.07 -7.66
C PHE A 77 -5.88 -3.87 -8.80
N ASN A 78 -7.17 -3.75 -8.50
CA ASN A 78 -8.18 -3.46 -9.52
C ASN A 78 -7.96 -2.11 -10.17
N LYS A 79 -7.64 -1.08 -9.40
CA LYS A 79 -7.33 0.25 -9.91
C LYS A 79 -6.07 0.25 -10.78
N ALA A 80 -5.00 -0.41 -10.32
CA ALA A 80 -3.76 -0.53 -11.09
C ALA A 80 -4.00 -1.27 -12.41
N GLY A 81 -4.76 -2.36 -12.37
CA GLY A 81 -5.13 -3.08 -13.60
C GLY A 81 -5.89 -2.20 -14.59
N LYS A 82 -6.89 -1.46 -14.13
CA LYS A 82 -7.66 -0.53 -14.97
C LYS A 82 -6.80 0.56 -15.58
N GLN A 83 -5.87 1.16 -14.80
CA GLN A 83 -4.96 2.20 -15.29
C GLN A 83 -4.02 1.69 -16.38
N ASN A 84 -3.64 0.43 -16.33
CA ASN A 84 -2.69 -0.18 -17.25
C ASN A 84 -3.36 -1.06 -18.33
N GLY A 85 -4.69 -1.06 -18.43
CA GLY A 85 -5.44 -1.81 -19.43
C GLY A 85 -5.37 -3.34 -19.26
N VAL A 86 -5.07 -3.85 -18.05
CA VAL A 86 -4.94 -5.27 -17.75
C VAL A 86 -5.84 -5.70 -16.60
N THR A 87 -6.15 -6.99 -16.52
CA THR A 87 -6.89 -7.57 -15.38
C THR A 87 -5.91 -8.21 -14.42
N LEU A 88 -5.89 -7.73 -13.16
CA LEU A 88 -5.04 -8.28 -12.10
C LEU A 88 -5.82 -9.21 -11.18
N ASN A 89 -7.02 -8.80 -10.73
CA ASN A 89 -7.86 -9.58 -9.81
C ASN A 89 -8.41 -10.83 -10.50
N GLY A 90 -8.17 -11.99 -9.89
CA GLY A 90 -8.52 -13.30 -10.44
C GLY A 90 -7.46 -13.89 -11.37
N VAL A 91 -6.39 -13.13 -11.69
CA VAL A 91 -5.26 -13.56 -12.53
C VAL A 91 -3.99 -13.69 -11.72
N ILE A 92 -3.53 -12.61 -11.08
CA ILE A 92 -2.29 -12.60 -10.28
C ILE A 92 -2.54 -12.44 -8.77
N ILE A 93 -3.75 -12.07 -8.37
CA ILE A 93 -4.28 -12.16 -7.02
C ILE A 93 -5.69 -12.75 -7.08
N PRO A 94 -6.26 -13.29 -5.98
CA PRO A 94 -7.65 -13.79 -6.00
C PRO A 94 -8.66 -12.66 -6.29
N ARG A 95 -9.88 -13.02 -6.67
CA ARG A 95 -10.97 -12.05 -6.86
C ARG A 95 -11.55 -11.53 -5.55
N GLY A 96 -11.39 -12.30 -4.48
CA GLY A 96 -11.94 -12.01 -3.17
C GLY A 96 -11.43 -12.99 -2.12
N GLY A 97 -12.05 -12.93 -0.95
CA GLY A 97 -11.76 -13.80 0.18
C GLY A 97 -11.16 -13.05 1.37
N ASN A 98 -10.97 -13.80 2.46
CA ASN A 98 -10.25 -13.36 3.66
C ASN A 98 -8.74 -13.65 3.53
N CYS A 99 -7.96 -13.26 4.54
CA CYS A 99 -6.51 -13.45 4.53
C CYS A 99 -6.09 -14.90 4.33
N SER A 100 -6.76 -15.84 5.01
CA SER A 100 -6.44 -17.28 4.91
C SER A 100 -6.72 -17.85 3.53
N SER A 101 -7.85 -17.49 2.90
CA SER A 101 -8.17 -17.93 1.53
C SER A 101 -7.24 -17.30 0.50
N MET A 102 -6.79 -16.05 0.70
CA MET A 102 -5.74 -15.45 -0.14
C MET A 102 -4.42 -16.22 -0.04
N ILE A 103 -4.00 -16.59 1.17
CA ILE A 103 -2.81 -17.42 1.38
C ILE A 103 -2.93 -18.77 0.66
N SER A 104 -4.06 -19.47 0.82
CA SER A 104 -4.31 -20.74 0.13
C SER A 104 -4.18 -20.58 -1.38
N TRP A 105 -4.80 -19.55 -1.96
CA TRP A 105 -4.73 -19.26 -3.39
C TRP A 105 -3.28 -19.05 -3.88
N PHE A 106 -2.43 -18.37 -3.10
CA PHE A 106 -1.02 -18.20 -3.44
C PHE A 106 -0.18 -19.46 -3.22
N LYS A 107 -0.49 -20.26 -2.18
CA LYS A 107 0.15 -21.56 -1.95
C LYS A 107 -0.10 -22.53 -3.13
N ASP A 108 -1.32 -22.60 -3.62
CA ASP A 108 -1.70 -23.44 -4.78
C ASP A 108 -0.95 -23.07 -6.05
N LYS A 109 -0.46 -21.83 -6.14
CA LYS A 109 0.34 -21.33 -7.26
C LYS A 109 1.86 -21.36 -7.01
N GLY A 110 2.31 -21.87 -5.86
CA GLY A 110 3.72 -21.85 -5.47
C GLY A 110 4.29 -20.44 -5.27
N ARG A 111 3.44 -19.47 -4.87
CA ARG A 111 3.78 -18.04 -4.78
C ARG A 111 3.64 -17.47 -3.38
N TYR A 112 3.56 -18.33 -2.36
CA TYR A 112 3.60 -17.97 -0.95
C TYR A 112 4.91 -18.42 -0.31
N TYR A 113 5.54 -17.54 0.46
CA TYR A 113 6.89 -17.71 0.98
C TYR A 113 6.96 -17.41 2.47
N SER A 114 7.78 -18.18 3.20
CA SER A 114 8.06 -17.89 4.61
C SER A 114 8.97 -16.66 4.74
N PRO A 115 8.84 -15.89 5.85
CA PRO A 115 9.65 -14.68 6.08
C PRO A 115 11.15 -14.94 6.11
N SER A 116 11.58 -16.14 6.53
CA SER A 116 13.01 -16.50 6.62
C SER A 116 13.65 -16.82 5.27
N LYS A 117 12.85 -17.11 4.24
CA LYS A 117 13.33 -17.60 2.93
C LYS A 117 13.05 -16.61 1.79
N TYR A 118 12.47 -15.46 2.08
CA TYR A 118 12.06 -14.53 1.04
C TYR A 118 12.30 -13.07 1.43
N THR A 119 12.84 -12.30 0.50
CA THR A 119 12.91 -10.84 0.59
C THR A 119 11.82 -10.25 -0.27
N PRO A 120 10.80 -9.62 0.31
CA PRO A 120 9.67 -9.13 -0.44
C PRO A 120 10.05 -7.94 -1.32
N LYS A 121 9.36 -7.82 -2.46
CA LYS A 121 9.52 -6.74 -3.42
C LYS A 121 8.30 -5.79 -3.37
N SER A 122 8.46 -4.60 -3.92
CA SER A 122 7.37 -3.65 -4.14
C SER A 122 6.18 -4.33 -4.83
N GLY A 123 4.96 -4.14 -4.31
CA GLY A 123 3.73 -4.74 -4.81
C GLY A 123 3.48 -6.19 -4.38
N ASP A 124 4.37 -6.82 -3.61
CA ASP A 124 4.08 -8.09 -2.95
C ASP A 124 3.11 -7.88 -1.79
N LEU A 125 2.51 -8.97 -1.29
CA LEU A 125 1.64 -8.94 -0.13
C LEU A 125 2.38 -9.49 1.09
N ILE A 126 2.08 -8.90 2.26
CA ILE A 126 2.57 -9.33 3.56
C ILE A 126 1.38 -9.75 4.42
N PHE A 127 1.49 -10.90 5.10
CA PHE A 127 0.44 -11.46 5.94
C PHE A 127 0.87 -11.54 7.38
N PHE A 128 -0.07 -11.23 8.27
CA PHE A 128 0.15 -11.17 9.70
C PHE A 128 -0.85 -12.06 10.45
N ASP A 129 -0.37 -12.61 11.56
CA ASP A 129 -1.17 -13.22 12.63
C ASP A 129 -0.95 -12.39 13.89
N TRP A 130 -1.75 -11.35 14.06
CA TRP A 130 -1.65 -10.44 15.21
C TRP A 130 -2.19 -11.07 16.50
N THR A 131 -3.10 -12.02 16.35
CA THR A 131 -3.76 -12.68 17.50
C THR A 131 -2.98 -13.89 18.01
N GLY A 132 -2.01 -14.41 17.25
CA GLY A 132 -1.26 -15.62 17.57
C GLY A 132 -2.11 -16.90 17.43
N SER A 133 -3.17 -16.83 16.62
CA SER A 133 -4.11 -17.95 16.39
C SER A 133 -3.57 -19.04 15.46
N GLY A 134 -2.42 -18.81 14.81
CA GLY A 134 -1.88 -19.67 13.76
C GLY A 134 -2.47 -19.40 12.38
N THR A 135 -3.39 -18.43 12.26
CA THR A 135 -4.03 -18.03 11.00
C THR A 135 -3.85 -16.55 10.72
N ALA A 136 -3.80 -16.17 9.44
CA ALA A 136 -3.68 -14.77 9.08
C ALA A 136 -4.96 -14.00 9.38
N ASP A 137 -4.83 -12.93 10.13
CA ASP A 137 -5.90 -11.98 10.45
C ASP A 137 -5.72 -10.62 9.77
N HIS A 138 -4.55 -10.35 9.16
CA HIS A 138 -4.26 -9.10 8.47
C HIS A 138 -3.39 -9.28 7.23
N VAL A 139 -3.53 -8.34 6.28
CA VAL A 139 -2.75 -8.28 5.05
C VAL A 139 -2.44 -6.84 4.68
N GLY A 140 -1.22 -6.61 4.16
CA GLY A 140 -0.79 -5.33 3.61
C GLY A 140 -0.11 -5.48 2.25
N ILE A 141 0.17 -4.35 1.61
CA ILE A 141 0.96 -4.25 0.37
C ILE A 141 2.38 -3.82 0.77
N VAL A 142 3.38 -4.53 0.28
CA VAL A 142 4.79 -4.13 0.43
C VAL A 142 5.04 -2.91 -0.46
N ASN A 143 5.44 -1.81 0.16
CA ASN A 143 5.86 -0.60 -0.54
C ASN A 143 7.25 -0.80 -1.13
N TYR A 144 8.22 -1.06 -0.27
CA TYR A 144 9.59 -1.41 -0.64
C TYR A 144 10.30 -2.08 0.53
N THR A 145 11.49 -2.62 0.26
CA THR A 145 12.40 -3.16 1.28
C THR A 145 13.72 -2.41 1.22
N SER A 146 14.27 -2.03 2.37
CA SER A 146 15.58 -1.39 2.48
C SER A 146 16.37 -2.00 3.62
N GLY A 147 17.50 -2.59 3.31
CA GLY A 147 18.31 -3.32 4.28
C GLY A 147 17.49 -4.43 4.95
N THR A 148 17.28 -4.32 6.26
CA THR A 148 16.53 -5.29 7.07
C THR A 148 15.09 -4.84 7.36
N THR A 149 14.62 -3.75 6.73
CA THR A 149 13.29 -3.16 6.98
C THR A 149 12.38 -3.36 5.78
N VAL A 150 11.16 -3.82 6.03
CA VAL A 150 10.06 -3.86 5.06
C VAL A 150 9.11 -2.71 5.38
N TYR A 151 8.85 -1.88 4.38
CA TYR A 151 7.88 -0.80 4.43
C TYR A 151 6.60 -1.25 3.75
N THR A 152 5.46 -0.98 4.37
CA THR A 152 4.15 -1.46 3.93
C THR A 152 3.13 -0.34 3.86
N ILE A 153 2.04 -0.60 3.13
CA ILE A 153 0.82 0.20 3.15
C ILE A 153 -0.32 -0.75 3.46
N GLU A 154 -1.06 -0.44 4.52
CA GLU A 154 -2.02 -1.36 5.11
C GLU A 154 -3.38 -0.70 5.29
N GLY A 155 -4.42 -1.34 4.76
CA GLY A 155 -5.81 -0.98 4.99
C GLY A 155 -6.34 -1.56 6.30
N ASN A 156 -7.31 -0.89 6.91
CA ASN A 156 -7.93 -1.28 8.19
C ASN A 156 -6.96 -1.36 9.38
N CYS A 157 -5.87 -0.61 9.33
CA CYS A 157 -4.96 -0.51 10.46
C CYS A 157 -5.56 0.44 11.52
N SER A 158 -6.38 -0.11 12.43
CA SER A 158 -7.27 0.65 13.34
C SER A 158 -8.22 1.58 12.58
N GLY A 159 -8.94 1.05 11.58
CA GLY A 159 -9.90 1.78 10.77
C GLY A 159 -9.30 2.78 9.79
N LYS A 160 -8.00 2.72 9.49
CA LYS A 160 -7.30 3.66 8.62
C LYS A 160 -6.41 2.94 7.61
N VAL A 161 -6.06 3.65 6.52
CA VAL A 161 -4.92 3.27 5.68
C VAL A 161 -3.67 3.93 6.25
N LYS A 162 -2.66 3.09 6.56
CA LYS A 162 -1.41 3.54 7.16
C LYS A 162 -0.20 3.01 6.40
N ALA A 163 0.84 3.85 6.29
CA ALA A 163 2.19 3.42 6.03
C ALA A 163 2.82 2.90 7.33
N ARG A 164 3.51 1.75 7.24
CA ARG A 164 4.17 1.11 8.39
C ARG A 164 5.54 0.58 7.98
N GLU A 165 6.33 0.24 8.99
CA GLU A 165 7.65 -0.37 8.80
C GLU A 165 7.89 -1.51 9.79
N TYR A 166 8.62 -2.51 9.36
CA TYR A 166 8.97 -3.69 10.14
C TYR A 166 10.44 -4.01 9.94
N THR A 167 11.24 -3.84 11.00
CA THR A 167 12.69 -4.03 10.96
C THR A 167 13.09 -5.37 11.58
N LYS A 168 13.90 -6.14 10.87
CA LYS A 168 14.49 -7.39 11.36
C LYS A 168 15.52 -7.08 12.45
N LYS A 169 15.42 -7.73 13.61
CA LYS A 169 16.42 -7.66 14.68
C LYS A 169 17.14 -9.00 14.82
N GLY A 170 18.43 -9.02 14.51
CA GLY A 170 19.25 -10.24 14.60
C GLY A 170 18.75 -11.35 13.66
N SER A 171 18.74 -12.59 14.14
CA SER A 171 18.22 -13.75 13.40
C SER A 171 16.69 -13.89 13.44
N LYS A 172 16.00 -13.05 14.22
CA LYS A 172 14.53 -13.06 14.28
C LYS A 172 13.93 -12.36 13.08
N PRO A 173 12.81 -12.85 12.52
CA PRO A 173 12.11 -12.16 11.45
C PRO A 173 11.61 -10.81 11.93
N TYR A 174 11.68 -9.84 11.04
CA TYR A 174 11.27 -8.46 11.13
C TYR A 174 10.58 -8.03 12.44
N ASN A 175 11.27 -7.15 13.21
CA ASN A 175 10.73 -6.31 14.28
C ASN A 175 10.02 -7.01 15.47
N ASN A 176 10.60 -7.99 16.14
CA ASN A 176 9.95 -8.67 17.29
C ASN A 176 8.49 -9.14 17.03
N ILE A 177 8.01 -8.97 15.82
CA ILE A 177 6.67 -9.35 15.40
C ILE A 177 6.80 -10.78 14.92
N SER A 178 6.63 -11.70 15.86
CA SER A 178 6.34 -13.11 15.56
C SER A 178 5.09 -13.26 14.67
N SER A 179 4.39 -12.15 14.44
CA SER A 179 3.15 -12.08 13.70
C SER A 179 3.28 -11.99 12.17
N ILE A 180 4.47 -11.73 11.59
CA ILE A 180 4.62 -11.84 10.12
C ILE A 180 4.73 -13.33 9.79
N ILE A 181 3.70 -13.89 9.18
CA ILE A 181 3.62 -15.32 8.88
C ILE A 181 4.00 -15.65 7.44
N GLY A 182 4.07 -14.70 6.55
CA GLY A 182 4.51 -14.91 5.18
C GLY A 182 4.29 -13.76 4.22
N TYR A 183 4.79 -14.00 3.01
CA TYR A 183 4.65 -13.11 1.87
C TYR A 183 4.04 -13.84 0.68
N ALA A 184 3.25 -13.11 -0.13
CA ALA A 184 2.83 -13.60 -1.42
C ALA A 184 3.35 -12.69 -2.53
N SER A 185 3.85 -13.30 -3.62
CA SER A 185 4.39 -12.57 -4.77
C SER A 185 3.51 -12.76 -6.00
N PRO A 186 2.63 -11.78 -6.32
CA PRO A 186 1.82 -11.82 -7.54
C PRO A 186 2.71 -11.91 -8.78
N LYS A 187 2.33 -12.77 -9.74
CA LYS A 187 3.11 -12.98 -10.98
C LYS A 187 2.82 -11.87 -12.00
N PHE A 188 3.26 -10.65 -11.74
CA PHE A 188 3.04 -9.50 -12.64
C PHE A 188 3.53 -9.75 -14.06
N SER A 189 4.64 -10.50 -14.23
CA SER A 189 5.16 -10.88 -15.55
C SER A 189 4.18 -11.71 -16.40
N SER A 190 3.16 -12.30 -15.80
CA SER A 190 2.15 -13.06 -16.57
C SER A 190 1.08 -12.18 -17.23
N VAL A 191 1.02 -10.90 -16.87
CA VAL A 191 0.04 -9.92 -17.37
C VAL A 191 0.71 -8.69 -17.96
N SER A 192 2.03 -8.52 -17.76
CA SER A 192 2.81 -7.47 -18.38
C SER A 192 3.04 -7.81 -19.86
N GLY A 193 3.08 -6.78 -20.70
CA GLY A 193 3.53 -6.94 -22.09
C GLY A 193 5.00 -7.34 -22.12
N SER A 194 5.34 -8.24 -23.00
CA SER A 194 6.72 -8.65 -23.24
C SER A 194 7.47 -7.47 -23.87
N SER A 195 8.05 -6.58 -23.09
CA SER A 195 9.03 -5.60 -23.55
C SER A 195 10.34 -6.33 -23.80
N ALA A 196 10.50 -6.92 -24.98
CA ALA A 196 11.82 -7.28 -25.47
C ALA A 196 12.64 -5.98 -25.61
N GLY A 197 13.49 -5.72 -24.63
CA GLY A 197 14.65 -4.87 -24.73
C GLY A 197 14.42 -3.37 -24.92
N LYS A 198 14.39 -2.62 -23.85
CA LYS A 198 15.16 -1.36 -23.76
C LYS A 198 15.38 -0.99 -22.29
N THR A 199 16.58 -1.25 -21.81
CA THR A 199 17.11 -0.64 -20.61
C THR A 199 17.23 0.87 -20.84
N THR A 200 16.22 1.62 -20.42
CA THR A 200 16.38 3.06 -20.22
C THR A 200 16.31 3.31 -18.73
N THR A 201 17.49 3.44 -18.14
CA THR A 201 17.69 3.97 -16.80
C THR A 201 17.12 5.39 -16.74
N LYS A 202 15.85 5.51 -16.45
CA LYS A 202 15.25 6.81 -16.11
C LYS A 202 15.64 7.11 -14.68
N LYS A 203 16.75 7.85 -14.55
CA LYS A 203 17.19 8.47 -13.29
C LYS A 203 16.04 9.32 -12.76
N HIS A 204 15.39 8.84 -11.73
CA HIS A 204 14.34 9.59 -11.03
C HIS A 204 15.02 10.74 -10.27
N THR A 205 15.01 11.92 -10.88
CA THR A 205 15.49 13.14 -10.24
C THR A 205 14.38 13.59 -9.28
N THR A 206 14.52 13.26 -8.02
CA THR A 206 13.69 13.81 -6.94
C THR A 206 14.03 15.27 -6.77
N THR A 207 13.26 16.16 -7.36
CA THR A 207 13.31 17.60 -7.07
C THR A 207 12.71 17.81 -5.68
N LYS A 208 13.55 17.81 -4.64
CA LYS A 208 13.19 18.31 -3.33
C LYS A 208 12.93 19.80 -3.43
N LYS A 209 11.66 20.19 -3.45
CA LYS A 209 11.27 21.59 -3.25
C LYS A 209 11.46 21.93 -1.77
N ALA A 210 12.59 22.50 -1.45
CA ALA A 210 12.89 23.04 -0.14
C ALA A 210 11.92 24.19 0.16
N LYS A 211 11.04 23.99 1.12
CA LYS A 211 10.19 25.05 1.68
C LYS A 211 11.00 25.75 2.77
N THR A 212 11.54 26.91 2.42
CA THR A 212 12.26 27.79 3.33
C THR A 212 11.29 28.30 4.40
N THR A 213 11.41 27.81 5.62
CA THR A 213 10.72 28.36 6.78
C THR A 213 11.59 29.44 7.39
N LYS A 214 11.11 30.67 7.37
CA LYS A 214 11.74 31.82 8.02
C LYS A 214 11.82 31.60 9.52
N LYS A 215 13.04 31.74 10.04
CA LYS A 215 13.41 31.74 11.45
C LYS A 215 12.86 33.04 12.09
N ALA A 216 11.86 32.90 12.96
CA ALA A 216 11.45 33.98 13.85
C ALA A 216 12.13 33.77 15.19
N THR A 217 13.04 34.69 15.50
CA THR A 217 13.70 34.83 16.79
C THR A 217 12.72 35.46 17.79
N VAL A 218 12.37 34.75 18.85
CA VAL A 218 11.70 35.38 20.00
C VAL A 218 12.49 35.10 21.24
N SER A 219 12.80 36.24 21.87
CA SER A 219 13.58 36.49 23.06
C SER A 219 13.09 35.76 24.31
N LYS A 220 14.05 35.38 25.13
CA LYS A 220 13.89 34.90 26.50
C LYS A 220 13.12 35.90 27.37
N ARG A 221 12.16 35.40 28.13
CA ARG A 221 11.83 36.01 29.43
C ARG A 221 11.65 34.92 30.47
N VAL A 222 12.59 34.90 31.39
CA VAL A 222 12.62 34.10 32.61
C VAL A 222 11.60 34.70 33.57
N THR A 223 10.73 33.91 34.16
CA THR A 223 10.13 34.19 35.46
C THR A 223 9.92 32.89 36.22
N THR A 224 10.70 32.78 37.27
CA THR A 224 10.60 31.81 38.37
C THR A 224 9.37 32.09 39.24
N LYS A 225 8.61 31.06 39.60
CA LYS A 225 7.82 30.95 40.86
C LYS A 225 7.59 29.49 41.17
N LYS A 226 8.33 29.01 42.10
CA LYS A 226 8.20 28.59 43.49
C LYS A 226 6.98 27.72 43.83
N ALA A 227 7.32 26.58 44.38
CA ALA A 227 6.53 25.44 44.85
C ALA A 227 5.45 25.82 45.89
N THR A 228 4.43 24.97 45.91
CA THR A 228 3.80 24.60 47.21
C THR A 228 3.29 23.16 47.11
N ALA A 229 3.75 22.37 48.07
CA ALA A 229 3.30 21.01 48.31
C ALA A 229 1.98 21.03 49.11
N SER A 230 1.09 20.12 48.81
CA SER A 230 0.01 19.75 49.78
C SER A 230 -0.11 18.24 49.82
N LYS A 231 0.03 17.78 51.02
CA LYS A 231 0.02 16.41 51.51
C LYS A 231 -1.36 16.19 52.14
N SER A 232 -2.06 15.13 51.87
CA SER A 232 -3.14 14.56 52.72
C SER A 232 -3.56 13.21 52.12
N THR A 233 -3.22 12.18 52.71
CA THR A 233 -3.69 11.32 53.81
C THR A 233 -4.65 10.22 53.33
N THR A 234 -4.15 9.06 53.55
CA THR A 234 -4.72 7.72 53.70
C THR A 234 -6.15 7.64 54.29
N LYS A 235 -6.97 6.76 53.70
CA LYS A 235 -7.92 6.00 54.53
C LYS A 235 -8.11 4.57 54.01
N LYS A 236 -7.68 3.66 54.85
CA LYS A 236 -7.80 2.22 54.80
C LYS A 236 -9.19 1.86 55.38
N ALA A 237 -9.94 1.01 54.72
CA ALA A 237 -11.00 0.25 55.41
C ALA A 237 -11.07 -1.16 54.81
N ALA A 238 -10.98 -2.08 55.71
CA ALA A 238 -10.92 -3.52 55.50
C ALA A 238 -12.32 -4.17 55.69
N THR A 239 -12.45 -5.37 55.12
CA THR A 239 -13.17 -6.55 55.59
C THR A 239 -14.71 -6.58 55.44
N LYS A 240 -15.20 -7.52 54.61
CA LYS A 240 -16.01 -8.59 55.20
C LYS A 240 -16.13 -9.79 54.25
N LYS A 241 -15.75 -10.92 54.79
CA LYS A 241 -15.89 -12.28 54.30
C LYS A 241 -17.25 -12.78 54.75
N GLU A 242 -18.04 -13.34 53.87
CA GLU A 242 -19.14 -14.20 54.32
C GLU A 242 -19.30 -15.39 53.37
N THR A 243 -19.06 -16.53 53.99
CA THR A 243 -19.23 -17.89 53.48
C THR A 243 -20.68 -18.29 53.81
N THR A 244 -21.41 -18.84 52.87
CA THR A 244 -22.50 -19.77 53.23
C THR A 244 -22.62 -20.87 52.17
N LYS A 245 -22.81 -22.05 52.72
CA LYS A 245 -22.71 -23.41 52.22
C LYS A 245 -24.12 -23.90 51.84
N ALA A 246 -24.16 -24.73 50.82
CA ALA A 246 -25.04 -25.90 50.60
C ALA A 246 -26.58 -25.76 50.65
N THR A 247 -27.26 -26.12 49.60
CA THR A 247 -27.99 -27.41 49.49
C THR A 247 -28.13 -27.75 48.00
#